data_d1450d64775efcb4d1a43acd521d799e
#
_entry.id   d1450d64775efcb4d1a43acd521d799e
#
_cell.length_a   1.000
_cell.length_b   1.000
_cell.length_c   1.000
_cell.angle_alpha   90.00
_cell.angle_beta   90.00
_cell.angle_gamma   90.00
#
_symmetry.space_group_name_H-M   'P 1'
#
loop_
_entity.id
_entity.type
_entity.pdbx_description
1 polymer ?
#
loop_
_entity_poly.entity_id
_entity_poly.type
_entity_poly.pdbx_seq_one_letter_code
_entity_poly.pdbx_strand_id
1 'polypeptide(L)'
;MIILLILLTSIILSILIAEKLLDNFKRNINSRPLQLHQSVIENENYKNYYRPKRYVITLNELKFYNILMEIAKELDLILFSQVSLYNILETKKNLDPKTKQIYFNKIASKSIDFVLVNKKDCKIQLCIELDDSTHKQVKRIKRDEFINKLFQDLEINLLRYPVYNVYYKETLKHKIQENMKEHYYTE
;
A
#
# COMPACT_ATOMS: atom_id res chain seq x y z
N MET A 1 -53.94 -26.65 31.00
CA MET A 1 -54.29 -25.62 29.98
C MET A 1 -53.81 -24.20 30.37
N ILE A 2 -54.07 -23.70 31.55
CA ILE A 2 -53.65 -22.34 31.99
C ILE A 2 -52.12 -22.12 32.03
N ILE A 3 -51.34 -23.11 32.52
CA ILE A 3 -49.87 -23.04 32.60
C ILE A 3 -49.23 -22.96 31.18
N LEU A 4 -49.75 -23.69 30.22
CA LEU A 4 -49.29 -23.65 28.84
C LEU A 4 -49.52 -22.29 28.18
N LEU A 5 -50.66 -21.66 28.49
CA LEU A 5 -51.01 -20.34 27.99
C LEU A 5 -50.09 -19.27 28.57
N ILE A 6 -49.75 -19.34 29.86
CA ILE A 6 -48.81 -18.44 30.52
C ILE A 6 -47.38 -18.56 29.94
N LEU A 7 -46.92 -19.79 29.66
CA LEU A 7 -45.63 -20.01 29.04
C LEU A 7 -45.60 -19.46 27.60
N LEU A 8 -46.67 -19.66 26.83
CA LEU A 8 -46.76 -19.15 25.46
C LEU A 8 -46.72 -17.59 25.41
N THR A 9 -47.48 -16.93 26.32
CA THR A 9 -47.48 -15.47 26.40
C THR A 9 -46.12 -14.90 26.84
N SER A 10 -45.43 -15.61 27.74
CA SER A 10 -44.07 -15.22 28.19
C SER A 10 -43.06 -15.30 27.05
N ILE A 11 -43.13 -16.35 26.22
CA ILE A 11 -42.26 -16.51 25.05
C ILE A 11 -42.53 -15.40 24.00
N ILE A 12 -43.80 -15.13 23.69
CA ILE A 12 -44.20 -14.09 22.75
C ILE A 12 -43.68 -12.70 23.24
N LEU A 13 -43.87 -12.41 24.53
CA LEU A 13 -43.39 -11.13 25.11
C LEU A 13 -41.87 -11.02 25.02
N SER A 14 -41.12 -12.09 25.27
CA SER A 14 -39.66 -12.08 25.17
C SER A 14 -39.16 -11.83 23.72
N ILE A 15 -39.86 -12.41 22.73
CA ILE A 15 -39.56 -12.19 21.29
C ILE A 15 -39.81 -10.73 20.91
N LEU A 16 -40.94 -10.13 21.31
CA LEU A 16 -41.29 -8.74 21.03
C LEU A 16 -40.30 -7.76 21.68
N ILE A 17 -39.82 -8.06 22.89
CA ILE A 17 -38.79 -7.27 23.56
C ILE A 17 -37.47 -7.37 22.81
N ALA A 18 -37.06 -8.55 22.37
CA ALA A 18 -35.83 -8.77 21.62
C ALA A 18 -35.87 -8.05 20.26
N GLU A 19 -36.99 -8.07 19.53
CA GLU A 19 -37.15 -7.33 18.27
C GLU A 19 -37.03 -5.81 18.50
N LYS A 20 -37.68 -5.29 19.55
CA LYS A 20 -37.62 -3.86 19.88
C LYS A 20 -36.21 -3.40 20.29
N LEU A 21 -35.48 -4.25 21.01
CA LEU A 21 -34.06 -3.98 21.34
C LEU A 21 -33.17 -4.03 20.09
N LEU A 22 -33.41 -4.98 19.19
CA LEU A 22 -32.68 -5.11 17.93
C LEU A 22 -32.91 -3.89 17.01
N ASP A 23 -34.14 -3.42 16.92
CA ASP A 23 -34.50 -2.22 16.15
C ASP A 23 -33.90 -0.93 16.74
N ASN A 24 -33.88 -0.82 18.06
CA ASN A 24 -33.20 0.30 18.74
C ASN A 24 -31.68 0.25 18.53
N PHE A 25 -31.11 -0.94 18.56
CA PHE A 25 -29.67 -1.14 18.28
C PHE A 25 -29.34 -0.80 16.82
N LYS A 26 -30.13 -1.24 15.85
CA LYS A 26 -29.99 -0.90 14.43
C LYS A 26 -30.13 0.61 14.19
N ARG A 27 -31.10 1.28 14.83
CA ARG A 27 -31.27 2.73 14.76
C ARG A 27 -30.05 3.47 15.33
N ASN A 28 -29.51 3.00 16.44
CA ASN A 28 -28.36 3.64 17.11
C ASN A 28 -27.06 3.46 16.33
N ILE A 29 -26.88 2.33 15.61
CA ILE A 29 -25.73 2.11 14.73
C ILE A 29 -25.82 2.97 13.45
N ASN A 30 -27.03 3.09 12.86
CA ASN A 30 -27.21 3.78 11.59
C ASN A 30 -27.33 5.32 11.72
N SER A 31 -27.56 5.88 12.93
CA SER A 31 -27.99 7.26 13.07
C SER A 31 -26.91 8.28 13.47
N ARG A 32 -25.65 7.91 13.73
CA ARG A 32 -24.66 8.91 14.18
C ARG A 32 -23.34 9.06 13.45
N PRO A 33 -22.64 8.03 12.96
CA PRO A 33 -21.32 8.28 12.33
C PRO A 33 -21.40 8.60 10.83
N LEU A 34 -22.34 7.99 10.08
CA LEU A 34 -22.40 8.14 8.63
C LEU A 34 -22.94 9.50 8.18
N GLN A 35 -23.97 10.04 8.84
CA GLN A 35 -24.56 11.33 8.45
C GLN A 35 -23.63 12.50 8.77
N LEU A 36 -22.92 12.48 9.92
CA LEU A 36 -21.93 13.52 10.24
C LEU A 36 -20.74 13.48 9.28
N HIS A 37 -20.29 12.28 8.90
CA HIS A 37 -19.19 12.10 7.95
C HIS A 37 -19.60 12.52 6.52
N GLN A 38 -20.82 12.23 6.12
CA GLN A 38 -21.35 12.56 4.80
C GLN A 38 -21.59 14.06 4.63
N SER A 39 -22.15 14.75 5.64
CA SER A 39 -22.37 16.21 5.61
C SER A 39 -21.05 17.01 5.66
N VAL A 40 -20.01 16.48 6.31
CA VAL A 40 -18.68 17.10 6.32
C VAL A 40 -18.03 17.00 4.94
N ILE A 41 -18.18 15.84 4.24
CA ILE A 41 -17.61 15.63 2.91
C ILE A 41 -18.33 16.48 1.85
N GLU A 42 -19.66 16.64 1.92
CA GLU A 42 -20.45 17.37 0.91
C GLU A 42 -20.19 18.88 0.89
N ASN A 43 -19.73 19.47 1.99
CA ASN A 43 -19.49 20.92 2.09
C ASN A 43 -18.00 21.29 2.14
N GLU A 44 -17.08 20.32 2.05
CA GLU A 44 -15.66 20.57 2.15
C GLU A 44 -15.07 21.05 0.83
N ASN A 45 -14.52 22.25 0.81
CA ASN A 45 -13.80 22.76 -0.36
C ASN A 45 -12.33 22.30 -0.33
N TYR A 46 -12.04 21.18 -0.96
CA TYR A 46 -10.70 20.58 -1.00
C TYR A 46 -9.61 21.48 -1.59
N LYS A 47 -9.96 22.53 -2.38
CA LYS A 47 -9.00 23.52 -2.86
C LYS A 47 -8.34 24.32 -1.74
N ASN A 48 -8.95 24.38 -0.56
CA ASN A 48 -8.37 25.04 0.62
C ASN A 48 -7.21 24.23 1.23
N TYR A 49 -7.14 22.92 0.96
CA TYR A 49 -6.22 21.99 1.61
C TYR A 49 -5.24 21.37 0.61
N TYR A 50 -5.62 21.24 -0.67
CA TYR A 50 -4.84 20.54 -1.67
C TYR A 50 -4.59 21.39 -2.91
N ARG A 51 -3.41 21.18 -3.49
CA ARG A 51 -3.09 21.65 -4.84
C ARG A 51 -2.55 20.47 -5.65
N PRO A 52 -2.86 20.35 -6.93
CA PRO A 52 -2.30 19.32 -7.78
C PRO A 52 -0.78 19.49 -7.91
N LYS A 53 -0.04 18.39 -7.85
CA LYS A 53 1.37 18.36 -8.24
C LYS A 53 1.46 18.47 -9.76
N ARG A 54 2.40 19.25 -10.26
CA ARG A 54 2.63 19.39 -11.70
C ARG A 54 3.28 18.14 -12.31
N TYR A 55 4.14 17.45 -11.53
CA TYR A 55 4.88 16.28 -11.98
C TYR A 55 4.77 15.16 -10.95
N VAL A 56 4.64 13.93 -11.43
CA VAL A 56 4.61 12.72 -10.60
C VAL A 56 6.02 12.30 -10.21
N ILE A 57 6.97 12.44 -11.16
CA ILE A 57 8.39 12.09 -11.00
C ILE A 57 9.27 13.32 -11.26
N THR A 58 10.48 13.31 -10.72
CA THR A 58 11.49 14.35 -10.93
C THR A 58 12.16 14.22 -12.31
N LEU A 59 12.92 15.24 -12.73
CA LEU A 59 13.67 15.18 -14.01
C LEU A 59 14.73 14.08 -14.02
N ASN A 60 15.39 13.81 -12.88
CA ASN A 60 16.35 12.72 -12.77
C ASN A 60 15.69 11.36 -12.90
N GLU A 61 14.56 11.17 -12.24
CA GLU A 61 13.74 9.97 -12.36
C GLU A 61 13.18 9.80 -13.79
N LEU A 62 12.81 10.88 -14.47
CA LEU A 62 12.32 10.82 -15.85
C LEU A 62 13.41 10.35 -16.83
N LYS A 63 14.63 10.81 -16.68
CA LYS A 63 15.76 10.33 -17.50
C LYS A 63 15.99 8.84 -17.34
N PHE A 64 15.97 8.37 -16.09
CA PHE A 64 16.13 6.94 -15.78
C PHE A 64 14.93 6.11 -16.25
N TYR A 65 13.70 6.62 -16.04
CA TYR A 65 12.46 6.00 -16.49
C TYR A 65 12.47 5.67 -17.99
N ASN A 66 12.91 6.62 -18.83
CA ASN A 66 12.91 6.43 -20.28
C ASN A 66 13.79 5.25 -20.71
N ILE A 67 14.97 5.12 -20.12
CA ILE A 67 15.88 4.00 -20.40
C ILE A 67 15.33 2.69 -19.81
N LEU A 68 14.81 2.77 -18.59
CA LEU A 68 14.23 1.62 -17.89
C LEU A 68 13.01 1.05 -18.64
N MET A 69 12.19 1.93 -19.26
CA MET A 69 11.04 1.55 -20.08
C MET A 69 11.47 0.74 -21.33
N GLU A 70 12.57 1.14 -21.99
CA GLU A 70 13.11 0.39 -23.11
C GLU A 70 13.61 -1.00 -22.67
N ILE A 71 14.34 -1.07 -21.54
CA ILE A 71 14.84 -2.32 -20.96
C ILE A 71 13.66 -3.22 -20.55
N ALA A 72 12.64 -2.68 -19.91
CA ALA A 72 11.45 -3.43 -19.51
C ALA A 72 10.74 -4.05 -20.71
N LYS A 73 10.63 -3.32 -21.84
CA LYS A 73 10.08 -3.83 -23.10
C LYS A 73 10.92 -5.00 -23.66
N GLU A 74 12.24 -4.90 -23.62
CA GLU A 74 13.13 -5.96 -24.11
C GLU A 74 13.08 -7.24 -23.25
N LEU A 75 12.83 -7.08 -21.94
CA LEU A 75 12.76 -8.18 -20.97
C LEU A 75 11.35 -8.73 -20.76
N ASP A 76 10.35 -8.26 -21.53
CA ASP A 76 8.92 -8.58 -21.41
C ASP A 76 8.36 -8.32 -20.01
N LEU A 77 8.76 -7.18 -19.44
CA LEU A 77 8.34 -6.68 -18.12
C LEU A 77 7.42 -5.46 -18.26
N ILE A 78 6.66 -5.15 -17.18
CA ILE A 78 5.92 -3.91 -17.01
C ILE A 78 6.64 -3.06 -15.98
N LEU A 79 6.76 -1.76 -16.27
CA LEU A 79 7.38 -0.77 -15.40
C LEU A 79 6.30 0.06 -14.70
N PHE A 80 6.35 0.11 -13.38
CA PHE A 80 5.61 1.06 -12.56
C PHE A 80 6.56 2.07 -11.90
N SER A 81 6.11 3.31 -11.73
CA SER A 81 6.85 4.35 -11.02
C SER A 81 6.11 4.81 -9.77
N GLN A 82 6.85 5.25 -8.74
CA GLN A 82 6.32 5.79 -7.48
C GLN A 82 5.32 4.84 -6.80
N VAL A 83 5.68 3.55 -6.71
CA VAL A 83 4.82 2.51 -6.14
C VAL A 83 4.86 2.58 -4.62
N SER A 84 3.71 2.78 -3.99
CA SER A 84 3.62 2.79 -2.53
C SER A 84 3.98 1.42 -1.94
N LEU A 85 4.70 1.42 -0.80
CA LEU A 85 5.10 0.16 -0.14
C LEU A 85 3.92 -0.71 0.27
N TYR A 86 2.74 -0.15 0.55
CA TYR A 86 1.55 -0.96 0.88
C TYR A 86 0.96 -1.71 -0.33
N ASN A 87 1.38 -1.38 -1.57
CA ASN A 87 1.05 -2.15 -2.77
C ASN A 87 2.04 -3.30 -3.01
N ILE A 88 3.18 -3.29 -2.33
CA ILE A 88 4.23 -4.31 -2.41
C ILE A 88 4.14 -5.26 -1.22
N LEU A 89 3.72 -4.74 -0.05
CA LEU A 89 3.77 -5.40 1.25
C LEU A 89 2.41 -5.33 1.95
N GLU A 90 2.07 -6.39 2.66
CA GLU A 90 0.92 -6.40 3.57
C GLU A 90 1.33 -6.80 4.99
N THR A 91 0.57 -6.35 5.98
CA THR A 91 0.75 -6.81 7.36
C THR A 91 0.16 -8.21 7.53
N LYS A 92 0.86 -9.10 8.26
CA LYS A 92 0.38 -10.47 8.50
C LYS A 92 -1.01 -10.48 9.15
N LYS A 93 -1.86 -11.42 8.73
CA LYS A 93 -3.27 -11.51 9.16
C LYS A 93 -3.44 -11.84 10.64
N ASN A 94 -2.49 -12.58 11.24
CA ASN A 94 -2.50 -13.05 12.63
C ASN A 94 -2.02 -12.02 13.66
N LEU A 95 -1.71 -10.79 13.26
CA LEU A 95 -1.34 -9.73 14.18
C LEU A 95 -2.57 -9.14 14.87
N ASP A 96 -2.44 -8.71 16.12
CA ASP A 96 -3.48 -7.94 16.79
C ASP A 96 -3.69 -6.57 16.11
N PRO A 97 -4.89 -5.94 16.23
CA PRO A 97 -5.23 -4.72 15.51
C PRO A 97 -4.27 -3.55 15.76
N LYS A 98 -3.78 -3.39 17.00
CA LYS A 98 -2.87 -2.30 17.36
C LYS A 98 -1.49 -2.48 16.70
N THR A 99 -0.93 -3.68 16.78
CA THR A 99 0.35 -4.04 16.13
C THR A 99 0.22 -3.90 14.61
N LYS A 100 -0.88 -4.40 14.02
CA LYS A 100 -1.16 -4.27 12.59
C LYS A 100 -1.15 -2.81 12.14
N GLN A 101 -1.83 -1.92 12.87
CA GLN A 101 -1.86 -0.49 12.55
C GLN A 101 -0.48 0.18 12.66
N ILE A 102 0.32 -0.19 13.67
CA ILE A 102 1.69 0.34 13.84
C ILE A 102 2.57 -0.03 12.63
N TYR A 103 2.55 -1.29 12.21
CA TYR A 103 3.37 -1.75 11.08
C TYR A 103 2.85 -1.26 9.73
N PHE A 104 1.53 -1.13 9.55
CA PHE A 104 0.95 -0.47 8.39
C PHE A 104 1.42 0.98 8.27
N ASN A 105 1.39 1.75 9.34
CA ASN A 105 1.83 3.16 9.33
C ASN A 105 3.32 3.32 8.99
N LYS A 106 4.16 2.31 9.26
CA LYS A 106 5.58 2.34 8.88
C LYS A 106 5.78 2.31 7.36
N ILE A 107 4.88 1.69 6.61
CA ILE A 107 4.98 1.53 5.14
C ILE A 107 4.07 2.50 4.38
N ALA A 108 2.93 2.93 4.94
CA ALA A 108 1.87 3.66 4.24
C ALA A 108 2.32 4.98 3.59
N SER A 109 3.32 5.66 4.16
CA SER A 109 3.85 6.94 3.64
C SER A 109 5.12 6.81 2.82
N LYS A 110 5.49 5.59 2.42
CA LYS A 110 6.73 5.33 1.67
C LYS A 110 6.41 4.72 0.32
N SER A 111 7.21 5.08 -0.66
CA SER A 111 7.15 4.54 -2.02
C SER A 111 8.53 4.06 -2.48
N ILE A 112 8.54 3.18 -3.46
CA ILE A 112 9.70 2.79 -4.27
C ILE A 112 9.63 3.52 -5.59
N ASP A 113 10.77 4.04 -6.06
CA ASP A 113 10.81 4.87 -7.26
C ASP A 113 10.34 4.10 -8.49
N PHE A 114 10.79 2.84 -8.67
CA PHE A 114 10.41 1.99 -9.79
C PHE A 114 10.23 0.53 -9.36
N VAL A 115 9.26 -0.13 -9.97
CA VAL A 115 9.01 -1.57 -9.79
C VAL A 115 8.83 -2.22 -11.16
N LEU A 116 9.62 -3.27 -11.42
CA LEU A 116 9.49 -4.13 -12.58
C LEU A 116 8.68 -5.37 -12.19
N VAL A 117 7.65 -5.67 -12.94
CA VAL A 117 6.82 -6.85 -12.74
C VAL A 117 6.74 -7.71 -14.01
N ASN A 118 6.49 -8.99 -13.85
CA ASN A 118 6.26 -9.89 -14.97
C ASN A 118 4.96 -9.50 -15.69
N LYS A 119 5.01 -9.46 -17.02
CA LYS A 119 3.87 -9.02 -17.85
C LYS A 119 2.67 -9.98 -17.83
N LYS A 120 2.91 -11.28 -17.56
CA LYS A 120 1.85 -12.30 -17.63
C LYS A 120 0.99 -12.33 -16.35
N ASP A 121 1.62 -12.19 -15.18
CA ASP A 121 0.98 -12.42 -13.88
C ASP A 121 1.17 -11.26 -12.88
N CYS A 122 1.86 -10.18 -13.29
CA CYS A 122 2.18 -9.02 -12.46
C CYS A 122 3.00 -9.34 -11.21
N LYS A 123 3.69 -10.50 -11.14
CA LYS A 123 4.61 -10.78 -10.04
C LYS A 123 5.77 -9.79 -10.04
N ILE A 124 6.09 -9.26 -8.85
CA ILE A 124 7.22 -8.35 -8.65
C ILE A 124 8.52 -9.11 -8.96
N GLN A 125 9.33 -8.54 -9.86
CA GLN A 125 10.62 -9.10 -10.25
C GLN A 125 11.77 -8.32 -9.60
N LEU A 126 11.65 -6.99 -9.57
CA LEU A 126 12.69 -6.12 -9.05
C LEU A 126 12.10 -4.78 -8.62
N CYS A 127 12.47 -4.33 -7.43
CA CYS A 127 12.27 -2.97 -6.96
C CYS A 127 13.55 -2.16 -7.16
N ILE A 128 13.43 -0.90 -7.58
CA ILE A 128 14.58 -0.04 -7.88
C ILE A 128 14.40 1.30 -7.18
N GLU A 129 15.40 1.72 -6.42
CA GLU A 129 15.54 3.06 -5.82
C GLU A 129 16.65 3.83 -6.52
N LEU A 130 16.41 5.09 -6.86
CA LEU A 130 17.38 5.96 -7.50
C LEU A 130 18.05 6.85 -6.45
N ASP A 131 19.30 6.54 -6.10
CA ASP A 131 20.04 7.20 -5.04
C ASP A 131 20.68 8.51 -5.52
N ASP A 132 20.13 9.65 -5.06
CA ASP A 132 20.72 10.97 -5.25
C ASP A 132 21.67 11.29 -4.06
N SER A 133 22.98 11.33 -4.35
CA SER A 133 24.02 11.55 -3.35
C SER A 133 24.05 12.98 -2.75
N THR A 134 23.32 13.94 -3.36
CA THR A 134 23.44 15.36 -3.02
C THR A 134 22.71 15.76 -1.73
N HIS A 135 21.82 14.93 -1.17
CA HIS A 135 20.99 15.28 -0.03
C HIS A 135 20.99 14.20 1.08
N LYS A 136 22.11 14.08 1.80
CA LYS A 136 22.21 13.21 3.01
C LYS A 136 21.56 13.85 4.24
N GLN A 137 20.25 14.00 4.26
CA GLN A 137 19.53 14.36 5.49
C GLN A 137 19.35 13.11 6.39
N VAL A 138 19.52 13.28 7.71
CA VAL A 138 19.38 12.18 8.71
C VAL A 138 18.07 11.40 8.59
N LYS A 139 16.97 12.09 8.23
CA LYS A 139 15.67 11.43 8.01
C LYS A 139 15.69 10.49 6.79
N ARG A 140 16.45 10.82 5.75
CA ARG A 140 16.60 10.03 4.53
C ARG A 140 17.41 8.76 4.81
N ILE A 141 18.53 8.91 5.55
CA ILE A 141 19.37 7.77 5.96
C ILE A 141 18.52 6.73 6.73
N LYS A 142 17.76 7.16 7.74
CA LYS A 142 16.88 6.26 8.52
C LYS A 142 15.79 5.58 7.66
N ARG A 143 15.23 6.30 6.65
CA ARG A 143 14.29 5.71 5.70
C ARG A 143 14.96 4.63 4.86
N ASP A 144 16.15 4.92 4.35
CA ASP A 144 16.90 4.02 3.47
C ASP A 144 17.37 2.77 4.22
N GLU A 145 17.86 2.91 5.45
CA GLU A 145 18.17 1.80 6.35
C GLU A 145 16.94 0.93 6.62
N PHE A 146 15.79 1.55 6.88
CA PHE A 146 14.53 0.84 7.09
C PHE A 146 14.12 0.04 5.85
N ILE A 147 14.15 0.65 4.65
CA ILE A 147 13.79 -0.02 3.40
C ILE A 147 14.76 -1.16 3.10
N ASN A 148 16.07 -0.92 3.22
CA ASN A 148 17.08 -1.96 2.98
C ASN A 148 16.88 -3.18 3.88
N LYS A 149 16.71 -2.94 5.20
CA LYS A 149 16.47 -4.03 6.14
C LYS A 149 15.16 -4.76 5.86
N LEU A 150 14.08 -4.02 5.56
CA LEU A 150 12.78 -4.59 5.28
C LEU A 150 12.80 -5.52 4.06
N PHE A 151 13.45 -5.08 2.97
CA PHE A 151 13.54 -5.85 1.74
C PHE A 151 14.47 -7.05 1.90
N GLN A 152 15.56 -6.91 2.65
CA GLN A 152 16.45 -8.02 3.01
C GLN A 152 15.74 -9.08 3.85
N ASP A 153 15.01 -8.67 4.92
CA ASP A 153 14.28 -9.58 5.81
C ASP A 153 13.15 -10.35 5.08
N LEU A 154 12.60 -9.76 4.01
CA LEU A 154 11.51 -10.33 3.21
C LEU A 154 11.99 -10.95 1.89
N GLU A 155 13.31 -10.99 1.66
CA GLU A 155 13.93 -11.54 0.44
C GLU A 155 13.39 -10.93 -0.87
N ILE A 156 12.99 -9.63 -0.83
CA ILE A 156 12.53 -8.89 -2.02
C ILE A 156 13.73 -8.27 -2.72
N ASN A 157 13.85 -8.49 -4.03
CA ASN A 157 14.94 -7.93 -4.83
C ASN A 157 14.88 -6.40 -4.86
N LEU A 158 15.92 -5.74 -4.37
CA LEU A 158 16.08 -4.28 -4.37
C LEU A 158 17.40 -3.88 -5.03
N LEU A 159 17.30 -3.17 -6.14
CA LEU A 159 18.44 -2.51 -6.79
C LEU A 159 18.49 -1.04 -6.39
N ARG A 160 19.55 -0.63 -5.73
CA ARG A 160 19.86 0.79 -5.56
C ARG A 160 20.79 1.26 -6.66
N TYR A 161 20.35 2.27 -7.41
CA TYR A 161 21.11 2.77 -8.54
C TYR A 161 21.41 4.27 -8.38
N PRO A 162 22.69 4.70 -8.48
CA PRO A 162 23.02 6.10 -8.32
C PRO A 162 22.47 6.96 -9.46
N VAL A 163 22.16 8.23 -9.14
CA VAL A 163 21.82 9.22 -10.16
C VAL A 163 23.07 9.57 -10.96
N TYR A 164 22.97 9.41 -12.28
CA TYR A 164 24.00 9.81 -13.24
C TYR A 164 23.46 10.82 -14.25
N ASN A 165 24.36 11.63 -14.81
CA ASN A 165 24.01 12.51 -15.93
C ASN A 165 23.64 11.73 -17.21
N VAL A 166 24.30 10.60 -17.43
CA VAL A 166 24.11 9.70 -18.56
C VAL A 166 24.01 8.26 -18.04
N TYR A 167 23.05 7.51 -18.53
CA TYR A 167 22.89 6.10 -18.26
C TYR A 167 23.21 5.27 -19.50
N TYR A 168 23.99 4.21 -19.32
CA TYR A 168 24.32 3.26 -20.39
C TYR A 168 23.34 2.06 -20.31
N LYS A 169 22.49 1.92 -21.32
CA LYS A 169 21.41 0.94 -21.37
C LYS A 169 21.87 -0.48 -21.11
N GLU A 170 22.91 -0.95 -21.81
CA GLU A 170 23.37 -2.33 -21.67
C GLU A 170 23.94 -2.61 -20.28
N THR A 171 24.66 -1.65 -19.68
CA THR A 171 25.17 -1.77 -18.32
C THR A 171 24.02 -1.85 -17.30
N LEU A 172 22.99 -1.02 -17.47
CA LEU A 172 21.82 -1.03 -16.60
C LEU A 172 21.01 -2.32 -16.78
N LYS A 173 20.80 -2.77 -18.03
CA LYS A 173 20.11 -4.02 -18.35
C LYS A 173 20.80 -5.23 -17.71
N HIS A 174 22.11 -5.32 -17.80
CA HIS A 174 22.89 -6.39 -17.16
C HIS A 174 22.70 -6.39 -15.64
N LYS A 175 22.80 -5.21 -14.98
CA LYS A 175 22.56 -5.08 -13.54
C LYS A 175 21.14 -5.49 -13.15
N ILE A 176 20.13 -5.12 -13.93
CA ILE A 176 18.74 -5.53 -13.70
C ILE A 176 18.63 -7.05 -13.76
N GLN A 177 19.17 -7.68 -14.80
CA GLN A 177 19.15 -9.14 -14.96
C GLN A 177 19.89 -9.89 -13.84
N GLU A 178 21.02 -9.36 -13.37
CA GLU A 178 21.74 -9.92 -12.21
C GLU A 178 20.94 -9.87 -10.92
N ASN A 179 20.17 -8.78 -10.72
CA ASN A 179 19.37 -8.58 -9.50
C ASN A 179 17.97 -9.24 -9.58
N MET A 180 17.53 -9.67 -10.76
CA MET A 180 16.30 -10.44 -10.95
C MET A 180 16.50 -11.95 -10.76
N LYS A 181 17.72 -12.44 -10.47
CA LYS A 181 17.98 -13.87 -10.26
C LYS A 181 17.10 -14.41 -9.15
N GLU A 182 16.30 -15.34 -9.56
CA GLU A 182 15.36 -16.23 -8.89
C GLU A 182 15.37 -16.19 -7.34
N HIS A 183 14.42 -15.44 -6.79
CA HIS A 183 13.85 -15.85 -5.53
C HIS A 183 12.54 -16.61 -5.86
N TYR A 184 12.58 -17.93 -5.74
CA TYR A 184 11.36 -18.74 -5.70
C TYR A 184 10.62 -18.31 -4.43
N TYR A 185 9.48 -17.63 -4.58
CA TYR A 185 8.50 -17.54 -3.51
C TYR A 185 8.02 -18.97 -3.26
N THR A 186 8.55 -19.64 -2.25
CA THR A 186 7.97 -20.86 -1.69
C THR A 186 6.65 -20.45 -1.08
N GLU A 187 5.55 -21.00 -1.63
CA GLU A 187 4.17 -20.85 -1.15
C GLU A 187 3.99 -21.32 0.29
#